data_f0447a91b7b538572f68c281701f253e
#
_entry.id   f0447a91b7b538572f68c281701f253e
#
_cell.length_a   1.000
_cell.length_b   1.000
_cell.length_c   1.000
_cell.angle_alpha   90.00
_cell.angle_beta   90.00
_cell.angle_gamma   90.00
#
_symmetry.space_group_name_H-M   'P 1'
#
loop_
_entity.id
_entity.type
_entity.pdbx_description
1 polymer ?
#
loop_
_entity_poly.entity_id
_entity_poly.type
_entity_poly.pdbx_seq_one_letter_code
_entity_poly.pdbx_strand_id
1 'polypeptide(L)'
;MPGRGQGIYREWRVGVIVGGLSAEREVSLMTGREVVKALRGRGYQVISVEAKGDLPLRLCRHRVEVVFNALHGKMGEDGCVQGLLEVMGLPYTGSGVTASALSMDKVLAKDLFVRKGISTPPYQVLHKRHGPAEVRLSLPLVVKPRSEGSTLGVTIVRRKKDLSLALARAFRFGPTCLVERYIAGKEIAVGVLDGRALGAIEIRPLKGFYDFKTKYTSGLARHLYPAPLKKQVYRRVMRVAEEACAVLGCEGTPRVDLRVTSQGRAYVLEVNTLPGLTPLSLLPEIARGQGISFPDLVEKILDRARLKTVISQ
;
A
#
# COMPACT_ATOMS: atom_id res chain seq x y z
N MET A 1 -1.29 -7.11 -26.72
CA MET A 1 0.14 -6.76 -26.84
C MET A 1 0.94 -8.03 -26.56
N PRO A 2 1.91 -8.44 -27.38
CA PRO A 2 2.73 -9.62 -27.11
C PRO A 2 3.47 -9.44 -25.79
N GLY A 3 3.60 -10.53 -25.02
CA GLY A 3 4.25 -10.52 -23.71
C GLY A 3 5.67 -9.97 -23.82
N ARG A 4 5.92 -8.87 -23.14
CA ARG A 4 7.30 -8.37 -22.95
C ARG A 4 8.08 -9.44 -22.21
N GLY A 5 9.23 -9.86 -22.77
CA GLY A 5 10.11 -10.82 -22.13
C GLY A 5 10.59 -10.34 -20.76
N GLN A 6 11.00 -11.26 -19.88
CA GLN A 6 11.62 -10.92 -18.60
C GLN A 6 12.96 -10.21 -18.83
N GLY A 7 13.27 -9.22 -17.99
CA GLY A 7 14.56 -8.56 -17.99
C GLY A 7 14.72 -7.43 -19.01
N ILE A 8 13.64 -6.77 -19.41
CA ILE A 8 13.69 -5.70 -20.43
C ILE A 8 14.58 -4.50 -20.07
N TYR A 9 14.85 -4.28 -18.77
CA TYR A 9 15.71 -3.21 -18.27
C TYR A 9 17.11 -3.68 -17.85
N ARG A 10 17.55 -4.86 -18.31
CA ARG A 10 18.82 -5.45 -17.85
C ARG A 10 20.03 -4.60 -18.22
N GLU A 11 20.01 -3.97 -19.40
CA GLU A 11 21.06 -3.08 -19.87
C GLU A 11 20.93 -1.64 -19.34
N TRP A 12 19.83 -1.34 -18.68
CA TRP A 12 19.55 0.01 -18.17
C TRP A 12 20.10 0.18 -16.77
N ARG A 13 20.46 1.43 -16.45
CA ARG A 13 20.87 1.82 -15.10
C ARG A 13 19.66 2.03 -14.22
N VAL A 14 19.39 1.05 -13.35
CA VAL A 14 18.24 1.05 -12.44
C VAL A 14 18.55 1.87 -11.20
N GLY A 15 17.80 2.93 -10.97
CA GLY A 15 17.82 3.68 -9.71
C GLY A 15 16.78 3.14 -8.73
N VAL A 16 17.20 2.56 -7.61
CA VAL A 16 16.29 2.17 -6.52
C VAL A 16 16.18 3.34 -5.55
N ILE A 17 15.02 4.04 -5.56
CA ILE A 17 14.77 5.17 -4.66
C ILE A 17 14.39 4.63 -3.28
N VAL A 18 15.10 5.08 -2.23
CA VAL A 18 14.96 4.59 -0.85
C VAL A 18 14.91 5.73 0.16
N GLY A 19 14.54 5.43 1.40
CA GLY A 19 14.54 6.37 2.52
C GLY A 19 13.32 7.28 2.51
N GLY A 20 13.51 8.54 2.15
CA GLY A 20 12.46 9.56 2.19
C GLY A 20 12.26 10.18 3.57
N LEU A 21 11.25 11.07 3.67
CA LEU A 21 10.99 11.89 4.87
C LEU A 21 9.83 11.35 5.72
N SER A 22 9.21 10.24 5.32
CA SER A 22 8.08 9.66 6.05
C SER A 22 8.53 8.92 7.32
N ALA A 23 7.58 8.66 8.22
CA ALA A 23 7.81 7.81 9.39
C ALA A 23 8.19 6.35 9.02
N GLU A 24 8.02 5.96 7.75
CA GLU A 24 8.33 4.62 7.22
C GLU A 24 9.73 4.55 6.56
N ARG A 25 10.59 5.56 6.80
CA ARG A 25 11.95 5.63 6.22
C ARG A 25 12.75 4.35 6.40
N GLU A 26 12.76 3.77 7.60
CA GLU A 26 13.51 2.54 7.88
C GLU A 26 12.98 1.34 7.09
N VAL A 27 11.66 1.26 6.91
CA VAL A 27 11.02 0.22 6.09
C VAL A 27 11.44 0.36 4.63
N SER A 28 11.50 1.59 4.13
CA SER A 28 11.98 1.90 2.78
C SER A 28 13.44 1.49 2.58
N LEU A 29 14.30 1.79 3.54
CA LEU A 29 15.71 1.37 3.49
C LEU A 29 15.86 -0.16 3.50
N MET A 30 15.05 -0.87 4.30
CA MET A 30 15.05 -2.34 4.31
C MET A 30 14.54 -2.90 2.97
N THR A 31 13.41 -2.42 2.47
CA THR A 31 12.87 -2.78 1.15
C THR A 31 13.91 -2.58 0.05
N GLY A 32 14.54 -1.40 0.04
CA GLY A 32 15.54 -1.07 -0.98
C GLY A 32 16.76 -1.98 -0.95
N ARG A 33 17.27 -2.37 0.22
CA ARG A 33 18.38 -3.32 0.35
C ARG A 33 18.05 -4.67 -0.29
N GLU A 34 16.85 -5.20 0.00
CA GLU A 34 16.42 -6.48 -0.54
C GLU A 34 16.21 -6.42 -2.06
N VAL A 35 15.63 -5.33 -2.57
CA VAL A 35 15.44 -5.08 -4.00
C VAL A 35 16.80 -4.98 -4.72
N VAL A 36 17.72 -4.16 -4.20
CA VAL A 36 19.07 -4.01 -4.77
C VAL A 36 19.79 -5.36 -4.82
N LYS A 37 19.73 -6.14 -3.73
CA LYS A 37 20.34 -7.47 -3.66
C LYS A 37 19.75 -8.41 -4.72
N ALA A 38 18.42 -8.43 -4.86
CA ALA A 38 17.73 -9.28 -5.83
C ALA A 38 18.08 -8.93 -7.27
N LEU A 39 18.07 -7.64 -7.64
CA LEU A 39 18.37 -7.18 -8.99
C LEU A 39 19.85 -7.37 -9.35
N ARG A 40 20.78 -7.06 -8.44
CA ARG A 40 22.21 -7.32 -8.65
C ARG A 40 22.49 -8.80 -8.85
N GLY A 41 21.87 -9.67 -8.06
CA GLY A 41 21.97 -11.13 -8.21
C GLY A 41 21.47 -11.65 -9.57
N ARG A 42 20.71 -10.84 -10.30
CA ARG A 42 20.22 -11.12 -11.67
C ARG A 42 21.01 -10.39 -12.77
N GLY A 43 22.08 -9.69 -12.42
CA GLY A 43 22.96 -9.02 -13.38
C GLY A 43 22.50 -7.63 -13.81
N TYR A 44 21.55 -6.99 -13.10
CA TYR A 44 21.17 -5.61 -13.38
C TYR A 44 22.20 -4.61 -12.87
N GLN A 45 22.36 -3.48 -13.60
CA GLN A 45 23.12 -2.32 -13.13
C GLN A 45 22.27 -1.50 -12.15
N VAL A 46 22.52 -1.63 -10.84
CA VAL A 46 21.66 -1.05 -9.81
C VAL A 46 22.37 -0.07 -8.91
N ILE A 47 21.79 1.11 -8.74
CA ILE A 47 22.23 2.16 -7.81
C ILE A 47 21.10 2.45 -6.82
N SER A 48 21.44 2.49 -5.52
CA SER A 48 20.53 2.97 -4.47
C SER A 48 20.61 4.50 -4.39
N VAL A 49 19.48 5.19 -4.49
CA VAL A 49 19.38 6.64 -4.43
C VAL A 49 18.48 7.04 -3.27
N GLU A 50 19.05 7.67 -2.25
CA GLU A 50 18.26 8.13 -1.10
C GLU A 50 17.44 9.37 -1.48
N ALA A 51 16.12 9.32 -1.22
CA ALA A 51 15.20 10.41 -1.49
C ALA A 51 15.39 11.55 -0.46
N LYS A 52 16.00 12.62 -0.91
CA LYS A 52 16.19 13.90 -0.19
C LYS A 52 15.75 15.04 -1.09
N GLY A 53 15.84 16.30 -0.61
CA GLY A 53 15.45 17.47 -1.39
C GLY A 53 16.16 17.64 -2.74
N ASP A 54 17.31 17.00 -2.90
CA ASP A 54 18.13 17.00 -4.13
C ASP A 54 17.93 15.75 -5.00
N LEU A 55 16.84 14.99 -4.80
CA LEU A 55 16.57 13.74 -5.53
C LEU A 55 16.71 13.87 -7.06
N PRO A 56 16.16 14.91 -7.74
CA PRO A 56 16.32 15.05 -9.19
C PRO A 56 17.78 15.12 -9.61
N LEU A 57 18.58 15.92 -8.91
CA LEU A 57 20.02 16.06 -9.20
C LEU A 57 20.80 14.76 -9.00
N ARG A 58 20.42 13.97 -7.99
CA ARG A 58 21.03 12.66 -7.75
C ARG A 58 20.71 11.67 -8.86
N LEU A 59 19.44 11.62 -9.31
CA LEU A 59 19.02 10.76 -10.40
C LEU A 59 19.78 11.10 -11.70
N CYS A 60 19.89 12.39 -12.04
CA CYS A 60 20.67 12.87 -13.18
C CYS A 60 22.16 12.56 -13.05
N ARG A 61 22.78 12.86 -11.90
CA ARG A 61 24.20 12.60 -11.64
C ARG A 61 24.57 11.15 -11.80
N HIS A 62 23.71 10.25 -11.36
CA HIS A 62 23.88 8.81 -11.49
C HIS A 62 23.43 8.27 -12.83
N ARG A 63 22.93 9.11 -13.75
CA ARG A 63 22.42 8.74 -15.08
C ARG A 63 21.41 7.59 -14.99
N VAL A 64 20.45 7.72 -14.05
CA VAL A 64 19.39 6.73 -13.89
C VAL A 64 18.48 6.76 -15.11
N GLU A 65 18.14 5.60 -15.66
CA GLU A 65 17.32 5.43 -16.87
C GLU A 65 15.95 4.84 -16.55
N VAL A 66 15.84 4.07 -15.46
CA VAL A 66 14.58 3.52 -14.95
C VAL A 66 14.62 3.49 -13.42
N VAL A 67 13.46 3.74 -12.81
CA VAL A 67 13.35 3.85 -11.36
C VAL A 67 12.54 2.70 -10.78
N PHE A 68 13.12 2.01 -9.80
CA PHE A 68 12.40 1.16 -8.85
C PHE A 68 12.04 2.01 -7.63
N ASN A 69 10.76 2.33 -7.46
CA ASN A 69 10.31 3.09 -6.29
C ASN A 69 10.14 2.16 -5.09
N ALA A 70 11.04 2.26 -4.11
CA ALA A 70 11.02 1.53 -2.85
C ALA A 70 10.70 2.44 -1.65
N LEU A 71 10.13 3.62 -1.89
CA LEU A 71 9.65 4.51 -0.84
C LEU A 71 8.36 3.99 -0.22
N HIS A 72 8.09 4.45 1.00
CA HIS A 72 6.84 4.17 1.70
C HIS A 72 6.28 5.44 2.35
N GLY A 73 4.94 5.52 2.43
CA GLY A 73 4.24 6.63 3.04
C GLY A 73 4.29 7.91 2.22
N LYS A 74 4.21 9.06 2.91
CA LYS A 74 4.19 10.38 2.28
C LYS A 74 5.39 10.62 1.36
N MET A 75 5.15 11.32 0.27
CA MET A 75 6.03 11.58 -0.87
C MET A 75 6.34 10.34 -1.72
N GLY A 76 6.31 9.13 -1.17
CA GLY A 76 6.56 7.89 -1.90
C GLY A 76 5.31 7.28 -2.53
N GLU A 77 4.16 7.37 -1.84
CA GLU A 77 2.91 6.70 -2.21
C GLU A 77 1.75 7.67 -2.51
N ASP A 78 1.98 8.98 -2.46
CA ASP A 78 0.95 10.02 -2.56
C ASP A 78 0.93 10.77 -3.90
N GLY A 79 1.73 10.37 -4.87
CA GLY A 79 1.84 10.99 -6.18
C GLY A 79 2.98 11.98 -6.34
N CYS A 80 3.63 12.43 -5.25
CA CYS A 80 4.69 13.43 -5.32
C CYS A 80 5.92 12.93 -6.11
N VAL A 81 6.49 11.80 -5.74
CA VAL A 81 7.64 11.24 -6.44
C VAL A 81 7.27 10.75 -7.83
N GLN A 82 6.05 10.26 -8.01
CA GLN A 82 5.53 9.84 -9.30
C GLN A 82 5.47 11.03 -10.27
N GLY A 83 4.93 12.18 -9.81
CA GLY A 83 4.88 13.41 -10.62
C GLY A 83 6.27 13.94 -10.97
N LEU A 84 7.22 13.88 -10.05
CA LEU A 84 8.60 14.21 -10.33
C LEU A 84 9.18 13.34 -11.46
N LEU A 85 8.97 12.03 -11.40
CA LEU A 85 9.49 11.08 -12.38
C LEU A 85 8.82 11.24 -13.75
N GLU A 86 7.50 11.55 -13.80
CA GLU A 86 6.81 11.93 -15.04
C GLU A 86 7.46 13.15 -15.69
N VAL A 87 7.69 14.23 -14.93
CA VAL A 87 8.32 15.46 -15.44
C VAL A 87 9.76 15.21 -15.90
N MET A 88 10.50 14.32 -15.24
CA MET A 88 11.86 13.94 -15.62
C MET A 88 11.90 12.97 -16.81
N GLY A 89 10.77 12.43 -17.28
CA GLY A 89 10.71 11.43 -18.33
C GLY A 89 11.33 10.08 -17.94
N LEU A 90 11.41 9.77 -16.63
CA LEU A 90 12.00 8.54 -16.12
C LEU A 90 10.92 7.48 -15.90
N PRO A 91 10.94 6.35 -16.61
CA PRO A 91 10.06 5.21 -16.34
C PRO A 91 10.20 4.74 -14.89
N TYR A 92 9.09 4.36 -14.24
CA TYR A 92 9.10 3.94 -12.85
C TYR A 92 8.11 2.83 -12.54
N THR A 93 8.38 2.09 -11.47
CA THR A 93 7.54 0.99 -10.96
C THR A 93 6.37 1.52 -10.13
N GLY A 94 5.29 0.74 -10.08
CA GLY A 94 4.11 1.02 -9.27
C GLY A 94 3.06 1.85 -9.99
N SER A 95 2.14 2.42 -9.24
CA SER A 95 1.01 3.21 -9.72
C SER A 95 1.42 4.62 -10.13
N GLY A 96 0.65 5.24 -11.03
CA GLY A 96 0.86 6.64 -11.44
C GLY A 96 0.41 7.66 -10.41
N VAL A 97 0.54 8.95 -10.75
CA VAL A 97 0.26 10.10 -9.87
C VAL A 97 -1.15 10.02 -9.28
N THR A 98 -2.16 9.95 -10.12
CA THR A 98 -3.57 9.98 -9.70
C THR A 98 -3.91 8.78 -8.81
N ALA A 99 -3.52 7.57 -9.21
CA ALA A 99 -3.81 6.36 -8.45
C ALA A 99 -3.13 6.38 -7.06
N SER A 100 -1.89 6.84 -6.99
CA SER A 100 -1.16 6.99 -5.74
C SER A 100 -1.83 8.02 -4.81
N ALA A 101 -2.17 9.19 -5.32
CA ALA A 101 -2.85 10.23 -4.54
C ALA A 101 -4.23 9.77 -4.01
N LEU A 102 -5.04 9.14 -4.87
CA LEU A 102 -6.36 8.62 -4.49
C LEU A 102 -6.26 7.50 -3.46
N SER A 103 -5.29 6.59 -3.59
CA SER A 103 -5.11 5.47 -2.67
C SER A 103 -4.63 5.92 -1.29
N MET A 104 -3.76 6.94 -1.23
CA MET A 104 -3.27 7.51 0.02
C MET A 104 -4.38 8.25 0.79
N ASP A 105 -5.28 8.91 0.08
CA ASP A 105 -6.41 9.62 0.66
C ASP A 105 -7.58 8.67 0.94
N LYS A 106 -7.70 8.24 2.19
CA LYS A 106 -8.72 7.25 2.60
C LYS A 106 -10.16 7.74 2.37
N VAL A 107 -10.41 9.05 2.38
CA VAL A 107 -11.74 9.62 2.09
C VAL A 107 -12.06 9.44 0.62
N LEU A 108 -11.16 9.93 -0.26
CA LEU A 108 -11.36 9.85 -1.70
C LEU A 108 -11.44 8.40 -2.19
N ALA A 109 -10.57 7.52 -1.67
CA ALA A 109 -10.62 6.09 -2.00
C ALA A 109 -11.99 5.49 -1.63
N LYS A 110 -12.48 5.74 -0.42
CA LYS A 110 -13.77 5.23 0.06
C LYS A 110 -14.96 5.81 -0.70
N ASP A 111 -14.94 7.10 -1.03
CA ASP A 111 -15.98 7.72 -1.85
C ASP A 111 -16.07 7.04 -3.23
N LEU A 112 -14.94 6.71 -3.84
CA LEU A 112 -14.89 5.97 -5.10
C LEU A 112 -15.40 4.52 -4.93
N PHE A 113 -15.02 3.84 -3.83
CA PHE A 113 -15.53 2.50 -3.54
C PHE A 113 -17.06 2.50 -3.41
N VAL A 114 -17.61 3.43 -2.63
CA VAL A 114 -19.07 3.56 -2.43
C VAL A 114 -19.78 3.81 -3.76
N ARG A 115 -19.28 4.76 -4.57
CA ARG A 115 -19.85 5.08 -5.91
C ARG A 115 -19.86 3.88 -6.87
N LYS A 116 -18.90 2.95 -6.70
CA LYS A 116 -18.77 1.73 -7.52
C LYS A 116 -19.39 0.48 -6.89
N GLY A 117 -20.09 0.64 -5.75
CA GLY A 117 -20.74 -0.48 -5.06
C GLY A 117 -19.76 -1.43 -4.35
N ILE A 118 -18.50 -1.04 -4.18
CA ILE A 118 -17.51 -1.80 -3.42
C ILE A 118 -17.72 -1.54 -1.93
N SER A 119 -17.96 -2.60 -1.16
CA SER A 119 -18.20 -2.47 0.28
C SER A 119 -16.94 -1.99 1.02
N THR A 120 -17.10 -0.91 1.78
CA THR A 120 -16.11 -0.38 2.73
C THR A 120 -16.83 -0.10 4.05
N PRO A 121 -16.14 -0.07 5.21
CA PRO A 121 -16.79 0.29 6.46
C PRO A 121 -17.53 1.61 6.36
N PRO A 122 -18.78 1.72 6.83
CA PRO A 122 -19.46 3.02 6.95
C PRO A 122 -18.57 4.01 7.71
N TYR A 123 -18.47 5.24 7.20
CA TYR A 123 -17.53 6.22 7.74
C TYR A 123 -18.12 7.61 7.80
N GLN A 124 -17.49 8.45 8.60
CA GLN A 124 -17.75 9.88 8.73
C GLN A 124 -16.42 10.61 8.75
N VAL A 125 -16.35 11.73 8.05
CA VAL A 125 -15.19 12.62 8.05
C VAL A 125 -15.39 13.69 9.10
N LEU A 126 -14.41 13.87 9.98
CA LEU A 126 -14.41 14.94 10.98
C LEU A 126 -13.25 15.90 10.74
N HIS A 127 -13.50 17.19 10.97
CA HIS A 127 -12.50 18.23 10.99
C HIS A 127 -12.07 18.54 12.43
N LYS A 128 -10.86 19.06 12.63
CA LYS A 128 -10.28 19.36 13.95
C LYS A 128 -11.18 20.25 14.84
N ARG A 129 -12.03 21.06 14.24
CA ARG A 129 -13.04 21.90 14.95
C ARG A 129 -14.21 21.08 15.50
N HIS A 130 -14.42 19.85 15.04
CA HIS A 130 -15.50 18.97 15.49
C HIS A 130 -15.05 18.20 16.73
N GLY A 131 -15.98 18.02 17.67
CA GLY A 131 -15.78 17.23 18.86
C GLY A 131 -16.43 15.84 18.79
N PRO A 132 -16.40 15.09 19.89
CA PRO A 132 -17.03 13.77 19.97
C PRO A 132 -18.55 13.79 19.78
N ALA A 133 -19.21 14.94 20.03
CA ALA A 133 -20.65 15.10 19.88
C ALA A 133 -21.13 15.00 18.42
N GLU A 134 -20.27 15.34 17.45
CA GLU A 134 -20.57 15.25 16.02
C GLU A 134 -20.43 13.84 15.44
N VAL A 135 -19.94 12.88 16.22
CA VAL A 135 -19.84 11.48 15.78
C VAL A 135 -21.21 10.82 15.80
N ARG A 136 -21.72 10.45 14.63
CA ARG A 136 -23.06 9.89 14.43
C ARG A 136 -23.05 8.35 14.34
N LEU A 137 -21.88 7.73 14.20
CA LEU A 137 -21.74 6.28 14.08
C LEU A 137 -21.75 5.61 15.46
N SER A 138 -22.33 4.41 15.53
CA SER A 138 -22.38 3.61 16.75
C SER A 138 -21.08 2.87 17.05
N LEU A 139 -20.74 2.74 18.32
CA LEU A 139 -19.62 1.93 18.81
C LEU A 139 -19.81 0.44 18.48
N PRO A 140 -18.71 -0.30 18.30
CA PRO A 140 -17.32 0.13 18.32
C PRO A 140 -16.89 0.83 17.02
N LEU A 141 -15.94 1.77 17.13
CA LEU A 141 -15.47 2.61 16.03
C LEU A 141 -13.96 2.44 15.82
N VAL A 142 -13.49 2.82 14.63
CA VAL A 142 -12.07 3.05 14.32
C VAL A 142 -11.90 4.50 13.97
N VAL A 143 -11.04 5.20 14.70
CA VAL A 143 -10.63 6.58 14.40
C VAL A 143 -9.24 6.54 13.81
N LYS A 144 -9.04 7.16 12.64
CA LYS A 144 -7.77 7.15 11.92
C LYS A 144 -7.51 8.44 11.15
N PRO A 145 -6.24 8.84 10.96
CA PRO A 145 -5.89 9.94 10.07
C PRO A 145 -6.37 9.70 8.63
N ARG A 146 -6.58 10.78 7.88
CA ARG A 146 -7.00 10.74 6.48
C ARG A 146 -5.95 10.13 5.55
N SER A 147 -4.67 10.53 5.71
CA SER A 147 -3.61 10.24 4.74
C SER A 147 -2.32 9.76 5.42
N GLU A 148 -2.44 8.73 6.28
CA GLU A 148 -1.28 8.10 6.92
C GLU A 148 -1.27 6.59 6.67
N GLY A 149 -0.06 6.03 6.60
CA GLY A 149 0.19 4.60 6.50
C GLY A 149 0.46 3.91 7.84
N SER A 150 0.81 2.64 7.78
CA SER A 150 1.36 1.83 8.87
C SER A 150 0.61 1.90 10.21
N THR A 151 -0.70 2.11 10.17
CA THR A 151 -1.56 2.17 11.38
C THR A 151 -1.24 3.36 12.31
N LEU A 152 -0.48 4.35 11.86
CA LEU A 152 -0.16 5.54 12.64
C LEU A 152 -1.44 6.33 12.98
N GLY A 153 -1.59 6.71 14.24
CA GLY A 153 -2.74 7.47 14.72
C GLY A 153 -4.08 6.72 14.75
N VAL A 154 -4.10 5.44 14.41
CA VAL A 154 -5.32 4.60 14.42
C VAL A 154 -5.67 4.18 15.85
N THR A 155 -6.95 4.31 16.21
CA THR A 155 -7.47 3.91 17.52
C THR A 155 -8.81 3.19 17.38
N ILE A 156 -8.93 2.00 17.98
CA ILE A 156 -10.22 1.31 18.10
C ILE A 156 -10.92 1.81 19.37
N VAL A 157 -12.07 2.45 19.20
CA VAL A 157 -12.88 3.03 20.28
C VAL A 157 -14.03 2.10 20.62
N ARG A 158 -14.02 1.57 21.83
CA ARG A 158 -15.07 0.67 22.35
C ARG A 158 -15.99 1.35 23.35
N ARG A 159 -15.55 2.44 23.98
CA ARG A 159 -16.29 3.18 24.98
C ARG A 159 -16.31 4.67 24.62
N LYS A 160 -17.45 5.32 24.80
CA LYS A 160 -17.66 6.75 24.45
C LYS A 160 -16.62 7.69 25.09
N LYS A 161 -16.19 7.41 26.31
CA LYS A 161 -15.17 8.20 27.02
C LYS A 161 -13.79 8.21 26.33
N ASP A 162 -13.48 7.23 25.52
CA ASP A 162 -12.18 7.11 24.85
C ASP A 162 -12.15 7.89 23.52
N LEU A 163 -13.30 8.39 23.04
CA LEU A 163 -13.43 9.00 21.72
C LEU A 163 -12.66 10.32 21.58
N SER A 164 -12.70 11.19 22.60
CA SER A 164 -11.97 12.46 22.61
C SER A 164 -10.46 12.24 22.41
N LEU A 165 -9.89 11.28 23.13
CA LEU A 165 -8.47 10.94 23.02
C LEU A 165 -8.13 10.35 21.64
N ALA A 166 -9.01 9.51 21.09
CA ALA A 166 -8.84 8.93 19.76
C ALA A 166 -8.82 10.00 18.67
N LEU A 167 -9.75 10.94 18.72
CA LEU A 167 -9.80 12.10 17.81
C LEU A 167 -8.54 12.96 17.94
N ALA A 168 -8.14 13.31 19.17
CA ALA A 168 -6.94 14.09 19.40
C ALA A 168 -5.66 13.41 18.83
N ARG A 169 -5.56 12.09 18.93
CA ARG A 169 -4.44 11.33 18.35
C ARG A 169 -4.45 11.40 16.82
N ALA A 170 -5.61 11.19 16.18
CA ALA A 170 -5.72 11.24 14.73
C ALA A 170 -5.44 12.65 14.18
N PHE A 171 -5.90 13.70 14.85
CA PHE A 171 -5.67 15.09 14.46
C PHE A 171 -4.22 15.59 14.62
N ARG A 172 -3.32 14.80 15.21
CA ARG A 172 -1.87 15.10 15.17
C ARG A 172 -1.31 15.00 13.74
N PHE A 173 -1.97 14.26 12.87
CA PHE A 173 -1.51 13.98 11.51
C PHE A 173 -2.17 14.86 10.44
N GLY A 174 -3.08 15.74 10.83
CA GLY A 174 -3.74 16.66 9.91
C GLY A 174 -5.06 17.23 10.44
N PRO A 175 -5.68 18.16 9.69
CA PRO A 175 -6.89 18.83 10.10
C PRO A 175 -8.16 17.96 9.97
N THR A 176 -8.07 16.78 9.34
CA THR A 176 -9.18 15.87 9.10
C THR A 176 -8.83 14.44 9.52
N CYS A 177 -9.84 13.74 10.05
CA CYS A 177 -9.73 12.31 10.34
C CYS A 177 -10.99 11.56 9.88
N LEU A 178 -10.86 10.24 9.74
CA LEU A 178 -11.96 9.32 9.52
C LEU A 178 -12.38 8.68 10.84
N VAL A 179 -13.69 8.60 11.04
CA VAL A 179 -14.33 7.73 12.03
C VAL A 179 -15.10 6.67 11.25
N GLU A 180 -14.77 5.41 11.46
CA GLU A 180 -15.36 4.28 10.76
C GLU A 180 -16.06 3.33 11.73
N ARG A 181 -17.09 2.64 11.27
CA ARG A 181 -17.64 1.50 12.00
C ARG A 181 -16.60 0.38 12.05
N TYR A 182 -16.32 -0.13 13.24
CA TYR A 182 -15.46 -1.30 13.38
C TYR A 182 -16.13 -2.55 12.76
N ILE A 183 -15.46 -3.18 11.83
CA ILE A 183 -15.93 -4.43 11.23
C ILE A 183 -15.27 -5.62 11.95
N ALA A 184 -16.08 -6.37 12.68
CA ALA A 184 -15.63 -7.61 13.31
C ALA A 184 -15.40 -8.70 12.26
N GLY A 185 -14.34 -9.49 12.43
CA GLY A 185 -14.02 -10.58 11.52
C GLY A 185 -12.52 -10.74 11.28
N LYS A 186 -12.18 -11.46 10.21
CA LYS A 186 -10.81 -11.74 9.82
C LYS A 186 -10.17 -10.53 9.12
N GLU A 187 -8.89 -10.28 9.40
CA GLU A 187 -8.08 -9.32 8.66
C GLU A 187 -7.39 -10.05 7.52
N ILE A 188 -7.67 -9.63 6.29
CA ILE A 188 -7.21 -10.27 5.07
C ILE A 188 -6.44 -9.25 4.25
N ALA A 189 -5.28 -9.65 3.74
CA ALA A 189 -4.55 -8.89 2.74
C ALA A 189 -4.52 -9.67 1.43
N VAL A 190 -4.73 -8.98 0.32
CA VAL A 190 -4.68 -9.55 -1.04
C VAL A 190 -3.57 -8.84 -1.81
N GLY A 191 -2.59 -9.61 -2.29
CA GLY A 191 -1.62 -9.12 -3.24
C GLY A 191 -2.21 -9.12 -4.65
N VAL A 192 -1.99 -8.05 -5.39
CA VAL A 192 -2.41 -7.93 -6.79
C VAL A 192 -1.17 -7.73 -7.65
N LEU A 193 -1.13 -8.31 -8.83
CA LEU A 193 -0.09 -8.10 -9.84
C LEU A 193 -0.77 -7.88 -11.18
N ASP A 194 -0.47 -6.78 -11.84
CA ASP A 194 -1.03 -6.42 -13.16
C ASP A 194 -2.56 -6.52 -13.21
N GLY A 195 -3.25 -6.03 -12.17
CA GLY A 195 -4.70 -6.06 -12.07
C GLY A 195 -5.30 -7.43 -11.71
N ARG A 196 -4.48 -8.47 -11.51
CA ARG A 196 -4.91 -9.81 -11.12
C ARG A 196 -4.50 -10.14 -9.69
N ALA A 197 -5.44 -10.61 -8.90
CA ALA A 197 -5.17 -11.02 -7.53
C ALA A 197 -4.31 -12.29 -7.51
N LEU A 198 -3.14 -12.21 -6.85
CA LEU A 198 -2.19 -13.33 -6.70
C LEU A 198 -2.67 -14.32 -5.64
N GLY A 199 -3.21 -13.81 -4.54
CA GLY A 199 -3.62 -14.61 -3.41
C GLY A 199 -4.04 -13.75 -2.23
N ALA A 200 -4.69 -14.40 -1.25
CA ALA A 200 -5.13 -13.79 -0.01
C ALA A 200 -4.47 -14.46 1.19
N ILE A 201 -4.05 -13.65 2.16
CA ILE A 201 -3.42 -14.07 3.41
C ILE A 201 -4.23 -13.54 4.60
N GLU A 202 -4.46 -14.37 5.62
CA GLU A 202 -5.06 -13.92 6.88
C GLU A 202 -3.97 -13.48 7.85
N ILE A 203 -4.15 -12.30 8.43
CA ILE A 203 -3.28 -11.73 9.45
C ILE A 203 -3.92 -11.95 10.81
N ARG A 204 -3.22 -12.63 11.72
CA ARG A 204 -3.65 -12.86 13.10
C ARG A 204 -2.63 -12.26 14.07
N PRO A 205 -2.88 -11.06 14.59
CA PRO A 205 -2.07 -10.54 15.68
C PRO A 205 -2.13 -11.49 16.88
N LEU A 206 -0.99 -11.78 17.52
CA LEU A 206 -0.96 -12.63 18.73
C LEU A 206 -1.51 -11.91 19.95
N LYS A 207 -1.39 -10.58 19.99
CA LYS A 207 -1.95 -9.72 21.03
C LYS A 207 -2.46 -8.42 20.40
N GLY A 208 -3.63 -7.95 20.82
CA GLY A 208 -4.15 -6.64 20.52
C GLY A 208 -4.54 -6.41 19.06
N PHE A 209 -3.89 -5.48 18.40
CA PHE A 209 -4.20 -4.96 17.07
C PHE A 209 -2.97 -5.02 16.16
N TYR A 210 -3.15 -5.13 14.84
CA TYR A 210 -2.06 -5.16 13.86
C TYR A 210 -1.51 -3.75 13.65
N ASP A 211 -0.77 -3.24 14.63
CA ASP A 211 -0.15 -1.92 14.65
C ASP A 211 1.24 -1.93 13.98
N PHE A 212 1.90 -0.75 13.95
CA PHE A 212 3.23 -0.58 13.38
C PHE A 212 4.24 -1.60 13.94
N LYS A 213 4.27 -1.76 15.27
CA LYS A 213 5.18 -2.69 15.94
C LYS A 213 4.91 -4.14 15.51
N THR A 214 3.65 -4.51 15.43
CA THR A 214 3.22 -5.86 15.05
C THR A 214 3.53 -6.17 13.59
N LYS A 215 3.49 -5.16 12.70
CA LYS A 215 3.80 -5.29 11.26
C LYS A 215 5.29 -5.60 10.99
N TYR A 216 6.19 -5.03 11.78
CA TYR A 216 7.64 -5.05 11.51
C TYR A 216 8.47 -5.78 12.56
N THR A 217 7.83 -6.45 13.53
CA THR A 217 8.52 -7.28 14.53
C THR A 217 8.14 -8.74 14.33
N SER A 218 9.14 -9.58 14.07
CA SER A 218 8.92 -11.03 13.92
C SER A 218 8.27 -11.63 15.17
N GLY A 219 7.33 -12.56 14.96
CA GLY A 219 6.69 -13.31 16.04
C GLY A 219 5.54 -12.59 16.73
N LEU A 220 5.12 -11.37 16.31
CA LEU A 220 3.97 -10.67 16.88
C LEU A 220 2.65 -10.89 16.12
N ALA A 221 2.70 -11.42 14.91
CA ALA A 221 1.55 -11.85 14.13
C ALA A 221 1.82 -13.21 13.49
N ARG A 222 0.76 -13.98 13.26
CA ARG A 222 0.79 -15.17 12.40
C ARG A 222 0.13 -14.83 11.07
N HIS A 223 0.77 -15.26 10.00
CA HIS A 223 0.23 -15.17 8.65
C HIS A 223 -0.24 -16.56 8.22
N LEU A 224 -1.46 -16.65 7.70
CA LEU A 224 -2.01 -17.90 7.20
C LEU A 224 -2.24 -17.78 5.70
N TYR A 225 -1.41 -18.46 4.93
CA TYR A 225 -1.53 -18.51 3.48
C TYR A 225 -1.78 -19.97 2.99
N PRO A 226 -2.74 -20.18 2.07
CA PRO A 226 -3.80 -19.26 1.69
C PRO A 226 -4.73 -18.96 2.88
N ALA A 227 -5.37 -17.78 2.87
CA ALA A 227 -6.31 -17.40 3.92
C ALA A 227 -7.39 -18.47 4.09
N PRO A 228 -7.63 -19.00 5.31
CA PRO A 228 -8.59 -20.08 5.55
C PRO A 228 -10.03 -19.56 5.50
N LEU A 229 -10.50 -19.29 4.29
CA LEU A 229 -11.84 -18.85 3.93
C LEU A 229 -12.56 -19.95 3.13
N LYS A 230 -13.89 -19.99 3.22
CA LYS A 230 -14.69 -20.84 2.32
C LYS A 230 -14.40 -20.45 0.87
N LYS A 231 -14.34 -21.40 -0.06
CA LYS A 231 -13.97 -21.21 -1.48
C LYS A 231 -14.70 -20.04 -2.16
N GLN A 232 -15.99 -19.89 -1.91
CA GLN A 232 -16.79 -18.79 -2.46
C GLN A 232 -16.38 -17.42 -1.87
N VAL A 233 -16.09 -17.36 -0.57
CA VAL A 233 -15.63 -16.14 0.11
C VAL A 233 -14.24 -15.75 -0.38
N TYR A 234 -13.33 -16.72 -0.51
CA TYR A 234 -11.99 -16.51 -1.04
C TYR A 234 -12.03 -15.89 -2.44
N ARG A 235 -12.82 -16.48 -3.36
CA ARG A 235 -13.00 -15.93 -4.71
C ARG A 235 -13.58 -14.51 -4.70
N ARG A 236 -14.55 -14.25 -3.81
CA ARG A 236 -15.13 -12.91 -3.64
C ARG A 236 -14.10 -11.89 -3.19
N VAL A 237 -13.28 -12.23 -2.20
CA VAL A 237 -12.22 -11.38 -1.66
C VAL A 237 -11.20 -11.01 -2.74
N MET A 238 -10.80 -11.99 -3.57
CA MET A 238 -9.90 -11.77 -4.70
C MET A 238 -10.50 -10.78 -5.70
N ARG A 239 -11.75 -11.00 -6.13
CA ARG A 239 -12.45 -10.12 -7.08
C ARG A 239 -12.63 -8.71 -6.53
N VAL A 240 -13.05 -8.55 -5.27
CA VAL A 240 -13.20 -7.24 -4.63
C VAL A 240 -11.87 -6.48 -4.59
N ALA A 241 -10.75 -7.17 -4.39
CA ALA A 241 -9.43 -6.55 -4.42
C ALA A 241 -9.05 -6.07 -5.83
N GLU A 242 -9.32 -6.87 -6.87
CA GLU A 242 -9.13 -6.47 -8.27
C GLU A 242 -9.98 -5.24 -8.62
N GLU A 243 -11.27 -5.26 -8.25
CA GLU A 243 -12.20 -4.14 -8.45
C GLU A 243 -11.74 -2.86 -7.73
N ALA A 244 -11.27 -2.98 -6.47
CA ALA A 244 -10.77 -1.84 -5.71
C ALA A 244 -9.52 -1.20 -6.35
N CYS A 245 -8.59 -2.03 -6.83
CA CYS A 245 -7.41 -1.54 -7.56
C CYS A 245 -7.80 -0.87 -8.88
N ALA A 246 -8.72 -1.47 -9.64
CA ALA A 246 -9.18 -0.94 -10.92
C ALA A 246 -9.88 0.42 -10.78
N VAL A 247 -10.72 0.58 -9.75
CA VAL A 247 -11.44 1.84 -9.48
C VAL A 247 -10.50 3.00 -9.17
N LEU A 248 -9.39 2.72 -8.46
CA LEU A 248 -8.36 3.71 -8.14
C LEU A 248 -7.34 3.90 -9.27
N GLY A 249 -7.38 3.06 -10.32
CA GLY A 249 -6.40 3.08 -11.40
C GLY A 249 -5.02 2.56 -10.98
N CYS A 250 -4.96 1.66 -9.99
CA CYS A 250 -3.70 1.12 -9.50
C CYS A 250 -3.02 0.20 -10.53
N GLU A 251 -1.71 0.32 -10.61
CA GLU A 251 -0.84 -0.49 -11.46
C GLU A 251 0.28 -1.16 -10.64
N GLY A 252 0.98 -2.09 -11.28
CA GLY A 252 2.09 -2.81 -10.65
C GLY A 252 1.60 -3.84 -9.63
N THR A 253 2.02 -3.71 -8.39
CA THR A 253 1.78 -4.71 -7.34
C THR A 253 1.15 -4.13 -6.07
N PRO A 254 -0.05 -3.55 -6.14
CA PRO A 254 -0.74 -3.05 -4.96
C PRO A 254 -1.16 -4.21 -4.02
N ARG A 255 -1.35 -3.87 -2.74
CA ARG A 255 -1.96 -4.74 -1.74
C ARG A 255 -3.26 -4.13 -1.24
N VAL A 256 -4.31 -4.93 -1.22
CA VAL A 256 -5.62 -4.52 -0.70
C VAL A 256 -5.84 -5.14 0.67
N ASP A 257 -6.09 -4.30 1.67
CA ASP A 257 -6.36 -4.74 3.04
C ASP A 257 -7.87 -4.71 3.30
N LEU A 258 -8.41 -5.82 3.81
CA LEU A 258 -9.85 -6.04 3.98
C LEU A 258 -10.21 -6.59 5.36
N ARG A 259 -11.45 -6.36 5.78
CA ARG A 259 -12.09 -7.12 6.88
C ARG A 259 -13.15 -8.04 6.29
N VAL A 260 -13.13 -9.31 6.68
CA VAL A 260 -14.11 -10.32 6.24
C VAL A 260 -14.89 -10.81 7.45
N THR A 261 -16.20 -10.57 7.44
CA THR A 261 -17.09 -10.98 8.54
C THR A 261 -17.29 -12.49 8.60
N SER A 262 -17.87 -13.00 9.69
CA SER A 262 -18.24 -14.41 9.83
C SER A 262 -19.24 -14.88 8.75
N GLN A 263 -20.06 -13.95 8.22
CA GLN A 263 -20.99 -14.21 7.12
C GLN A 263 -20.32 -14.14 5.73
N GLY A 264 -19.00 -13.89 5.67
CA GLY A 264 -18.25 -13.83 4.42
C GLY A 264 -18.42 -12.51 3.63
N ARG A 265 -18.92 -11.45 4.25
CA ARG A 265 -18.92 -10.10 3.64
C ARG A 265 -17.53 -9.50 3.75
N ALA A 266 -16.99 -9.02 2.61
CA ALA A 266 -15.69 -8.37 2.54
C ALA A 266 -15.87 -6.84 2.53
N TYR A 267 -15.07 -6.14 3.34
CA TYR A 267 -15.04 -4.68 3.41
C TYR A 267 -13.62 -4.20 3.15
N VAL A 268 -13.40 -3.42 2.09
CA VAL A 268 -12.10 -2.84 1.77
C VAL A 268 -11.78 -1.75 2.78
N LEU A 269 -10.62 -1.84 3.44
CA LEU A 269 -10.11 -0.86 4.38
C LEU A 269 -9.28 0.21 3.66
N GLU A 270 -8.33 -0.25 2.83
CA GLU A 270 -7.40 0.59 2.07
C GLU A 270 -6.73 -0.21 0.95
N VAL A 271 -6.13 0.51 0.00
CA VAL A 271 -5.25 -0.02 -1.04
C VAL A 271 -3.87 0.61 -0.88
N ASN A 272 -2.85 -0.22 -0.73
CA ASN A 272 -1.46 0.21 -0.64
C ASN A 272 -0.81 0.06 -2.02
N THR A 273 -0.39 1.16 -2.64
CA THR A 273 0.17 1.15 -4.01
C THR A 273 1.62 0.66 -4.07
N LEU A 274 2.38 0.81 -2.97
CA LEU A 274 3.76 0.36 -2.83
C LEU A 274 3.91 -0.47 -1.54
N PRO A 275 3.37 -1.69 -1.48
CA PRO A 275 3.50 -2.54 -0.30
C PRO A 275 4.96 -2.89 -0.04
N GLY A 276 5.33 -3.05 1.24
CA GLY A 276 6.68 -3.42 1.63
C GLY A 276 7.18 -4.71 0.97
N LEU A 277 8.46 -4.73 0.67
CA LEU A 277 9.18 -5.88 0.09
C LEU A 277 10.32 -6.36 1.02
N THR A 278 10.10 -6.27 2.33
CA THR A 278 10.99 -6.85 3.33
C THR A 278 10.71 -8.34 3.52
N PRO A 279 11.59 -9.12 4.15
CA PRO A 279 11.36 -10.54 4.42
C PRO A 279 10.08 -10.85 5.23
N LEU A 280 9.57 -9.88 6.00
CA LEU A 280 8.35 -10.01 6.79
C LEU A 280 7.11 -9.44 6.08
N SER A 281 7.26 -8.96 4.85
CA SER A 281 6.17 -8.30 4.13
C SER A 281 5.21 -9.30 3.49
N LEU A 282 3.92 -8.97 3.53
CA LEU A 282 2.83 -9.85 3.08
C LEU A 282 2.86 -10.14 1.58
N LEU A 283 3.21 -9.15 0.74
CA LEU A 283 3.24 -9.34 -0.72
C LEU A 283 4.28 -10.39 -1.16
N PRO A 284 5.54 -10.36 -0.70
CA PRO A 284 6.50 -11.43 -0.99
C PRO A 284 6.05 -12.81 -0.48
N GLU A 285 5.37 -12.87 0.67
CA GLU A 285 4.84 -14.12 1.21
C GLU A 285 3.72 -14.68 0.34
N ILE A 286 2.77 -13.84 -0.11
CA ILE A 286 1.72 -14.20 -1.06
C ILE A 286 2.31 -14.69 -2.37
N ALA A 287 3.28 -13.96 -2.94
CA ALA A 287 3.95 -14.31 -4.19
C ALA A 287 4.65 -15.68 -4.10
N ARG A 288 5.37 -15.94 -3.00
CA ARG A 288 6.01 -17.23 -2.73
C ARG A 288 4.98 -18.36 -2.69
N GLY A 289 3.83 -18.13 -2.08
CA GLY A 289 2.73 -19.09 -2.05
C GLY A 289 2.15 -19.40 -3.43
N GLN A 290 2.41 -18.56 -4.44
CA GLN A 290 2.10 -18.79 -5.86
C GLN A 290 3.30 -19.29 -6.67
N GLY A 291 4.38 -19.71 -6.01
CA GLY A 291 5.59 -20.20 -6.68
C GLY A 291 6.47 -19.11 -7.30
N ILE A 292 6.21 -17.82 -6.98
CA ILE A 292 7.02 -16.69 -7.46
C ILE A 292 8.09 -16.39 -6.41
N SER A 293 9.35 -16.60 -6.75
CA SER A 293 10.47 -16.28 -5.86
C SER A 293 10.58 -14.76 -5.67
N PHE A 294 11.26 -14.32 -4.60
CA PHE A 294 11.45 -12.88 -4.37
C PHE A 294 12.21 -12.18 -5.51
N PRO A 295 13.32 -12.75 -6.07
CA PRO A 295 13.95 -12.16 -7.24
C PRO A 295 13.03 -12.10 -8.46
N ASP A 296 12.18 -13.14 -8.69
CA ASP A 296 11.21 -13.11 -9.79
C ASP A 296 10.15 -12.03 -9.60
N LEU A 297 9.68 -11.84 -8.36
CA LEU A 297 8.71 -10.79 -8.03
C LEU A 297 9.31 -9.41 -8.31
N VAL A 298 10.53 -9.15 -7.83
CA VAL A 298 11.21 -7.86 -8.01
C VAL A 298 11.45 -7.57 -9.51
N GLU A 299 11.89 -8.56 -10.29
CA GLU A 299 12.07 -8.42 -11.73
C GLU A 299 10.74 -8.16 -12.44
N LYS A 300 9.67 -8.90 -12.10
CA LYS A 300 8.32 -8.66 -12.63
C LYS A 300 7.81 -7.25 -12.33
N ILE A 301 8.10 -6.71 -11.14
CA ILE A 301 7.77 -5.33 -10.77
C ILE A 301 8.55 -4.35 -11.64
N LEU A 302 9.87 -4.57 -11.81
CA LEU A 302 10.72 -3.71 -12.62
C LEU A 302 10.28 -3.71 -14.09
N ASP A 303 9.97 -4.86 -14.66
CA ASP A 303 9.53 -5.01 -16.05
C ASP A 303 8.23 -4.27 -16.37
N ARG A 304 7.50 -3.79 -15.35
CA ARG A 304 6.30 -2.95 -15.47
C ARG A 304 6.58 -1.46 -15.32
N ALA A 305 7.83 -1.08 -15.14
CA ALA A 305 8.21 0.33 -15.12
C ALA A 305 7.84 0.98 -16.46
N ARG A 306 7.23 2.16 -16.39
CA ARG A 306 6.88 2.97 -17.56
C ARG A 306 6.47 4.37 -17.11
N LEU A 307 6.46 5.33 -18.01
CA LEU A 307 5.71 6.56 -17.81
C LEU A 307 4.21 6.24 -17.86
N LYS A 308 3.41 6.89 -17.03
CA LYS A 308 1.97 6.66 -16.93
C LYS A 308 1.18 7.72 -17.68
N THR A 309 1.79 8.90 -17.85
CA THR A 309 1.22 9.98 -18.66
C THR A 309 1.67 9.82 -20.10
N VAL A 310 0.72 9.63 -21.00
CA VAL A 310 0.97 9.67 -22.44
C VAL A 310 0.95 11.14 -22.84
N ILE A 311 2.11 11.74 -23.11
CA ILE A 311 2.20 13.02 -23.78
C ILE A 311 2.13 12.70 -25.26
N SER A 312 0.95 12.95 -25.90
CA SER A 312 0.87 12.97 -27.36
C SER A 312 1.76 14.11 -27.87
N GLN A 313 2.81 13.76 -28.59
CA GLN A 313 3.63 14.71 -29.34
C GLN A 313 2.87 15.17 -30.57
#